data_bcbddfea7b11835b4c534401037bf6ac
#
_entry.id   bcbddfea7b11835b4c534401037bf6ac
#
_cell.length_a   1.000
_cell.length_b   1.000
_cell.length_c   1.000
_cell.angle_alpha   90.00
_cell.angle_beta   90.00
_cell.angle_gamma   90.00
#
_symmetry.space_group_name_H-M   'P 1'
#
loop_
_entity.id
_entity.type
_entity.pdbx_description
1 polymer ?
#
loop_
_entity_poly.entity_id
_entity_poly.type
_entity_poly.pdbx_seq_one_letter_code
_entity_poly.pdbx_strand_id
1 'polypeptide(L)'
;EAKGIRFTRNQARKTIDMKWRPKLYLSYTGGKGITSECVSQVKEMFEHHFEQAKDIDDKMEAAVLKMEAALAKEESDLARSEFAEAMNQAGDCFKDWGLLGGGLKELQETLNQNGAIATKPTGSGNGGYLLSLWNQEPPKIEGVNYISVL
;
A
#
# COMPACT_ATOMS: atom_id res chain seq x y z
N GLU A 1 -2.01 21.84 -6.78
CA GLU A 1 -2.91 20.74 -6.42
C GLU A 1 -2.20 19.40 -6.58
N ALA A 2 -2.29 18.54 -5.57
CA ALA A 2 -1.79 17.17 -5.66
C ALA A 2 -2.66 16.41 -6.68
N LYS A 3 -2.02 15.75 -7.64
CA LYS A 3 -2.70 14.94 -8.66
C LYS A 3 -2.26 13.50 -8.49
N GLY A 4 -3.21 12.57 -8.58
CA GLY A 4 -2.90 11.17 -8.69
C GLY A 4 -2.29 10.86 -10.08
N ILE A 5 -1.36 9.93 -10.11
CA ILE A 5 -0.72 9.49 -11.36
C ILE A 5 -0.76 7.97 -11.42
N ARG A 6 -1.31 7.43 -12.51
CA ARG A 6 -1.13 6.03 -12.88
C ARG A 6 0.19 5.90 -13.63
N PHE A 7 1.03 5.03 -13.15
CA PHE A 7 2.24 4.61 -13.83
C PHE A 7 2.09 3.17 -14.33
N THR A 8 2.33 2.97 -15.62
CA THR A 8 2.44 1.64 -16.23
C THR A 8 3.77 1.56 -16.96
N ARG A 9 4.51 0.49 -16.76
CA ARG A 9 5.82 0.30 -17.41
C ARG A 9 5.68 0.41 -18.94
N ASN A 10 6.58 1.15 -19.56
CA ASN A 10 6.61 1.41 -21.00
C ASN A 10 5.38 2.16 -21.57
N GLN A 11 4.61 2.82 -20.72
CA GLN A 11 3.50 3.67 -21.13
C GLN A 11 3.68 5.09 -20.61
N ALA A 12 3.01 6.06 -21.24
CA ALA A 12 2.95 7.42 -20.75
C ALA A 12 2.23 7.47 -19.40
N ARG A 13 2.73 8.32 -18.50
CA ARG A 13 2.05 8.58 -17.22
C ARG A 13 0.66 9.16 -17.47
N LYS A 14 -0.34 8.63 -16.79
CA LYS A 14 -1.71 9.10 -16.88
C LYS A 14 -2.10 9.79 -15.57
N THR A 15 -2.57 11.03 -15.65
CA THR A 15 -3.19 11.70 -14.51
C THR A 15 -4.52 11.05 -14.19
N ILE A 16 -4.76 10.74 -12.91
CA ILE A 16 -6.05 10.23 -12.45
C ILE A 16 -6.85 11.37 -11.80
N ASP A 17 -8.15 11.35 -12.05
CA ASP A 17 -9.09 12.28 -11.45
C ASP A 17 -9.39 11.85 -10.01
N MET A 18 -9.10 12.75 -9.05
CA MET A 18 -9.35 12.52 -7.63
C MET A 18 -10.46 13.47 -7.18
N LYS A 19 -11.62 12.91 -6.84
CA LYS A 19 -12.77 13.70 -6.34
C LYS A 19 -12.66 14.00 -4.85
N TRP A 20 -11.85 13.27 -4.13
CA TRP A 20 -11.59 13.43 -2.71
C TRP A 20 -10.16 13.06 -2.35
N ARG A 21 -9.74 13.41 -1.14
CA ARG A 21 -8.37 13.15 -0.65
C ARG A 21 -8.42 12.22 0.55
N PRO A 22 -7.91 10.99 0.41
CA PRO A 22 -7.79 10.08 1.54
C PRO A 22 -6.77 10.61 2.57
N LYS A 23 -7.04 10.42 3.84
CA LYS A 23 -6.10 10.75 4.93
C LYS A 23 -5.02 9.67 5.02
N LEU A 24 -3.96 9.87 4.27
CA LEU A 24 -2.84 8.95 4.14
C LEU A 24 -1.61 9.47 4.89
N TYR A 25 -0.97 8.56 5.62
CA TYR A 25 0.25 8.84 6.38
C TYR A 25 1.29 7.77 6.14
N LEU A 26 2.56 8.18 6.05
CA LEU A 26 3.72 7.30 6.06
C LEU A 26 4.30 7.21 7.46
N SER A 27 4.67 6.01 7.87
CA SER A 27 5.40 5.74 9.10
C SER A 27 6.61 4.86 8.82
N TYR A 28 7.77 5.22 9.36
CA TYR A 28 9.02 4.49 9.14
C TYR A 28 9.17 3.36 10.16
N THR A 29 9.57 2.18 9.68
CA THR A 29 9.76 0.99 10.52
C THR A 29 11.02 1.00 11.37
N GLY A 30 11.97 1.89 11.06
CA GLY A 30 13.32 1.86 11.63
C GLY A 30 14.30 0.96 10.89
N GLY A 31 13.81 0.09 10.00
CA GLY A 31 14.61 -0.82 9.18
C GLY A 31 14.57 -0.46 7.71
N LYS A 32 15.57 -0.88 6.95
CA LYS A 32 15.61 -0.74 5.49
C LYS A 32 15.60 -2.10 4.83
N GLY A 33 14.69 -2.31 3.90
CA GLY A 33 14.76 -3.44 2.99
C GLY A 33 15.85 -3.24 1.93
N ILE A 34 16.45 -4.33 1.48
CA ILE A 34 17.38 -4.33 0.35
C ILE A 34 16.57 -4.60 -0.91
N THR A 35 16.40 -3.58 -1.73
CA THR A 35 15.53 -3.65 -2.93
C THR A 35 15.91 -4.80 -3.87
N SER A 36 17.22 -5.03 -4.09
CA SER A 36 17.69 -6.12 -4.95
C SER A 36 17.30 -7.51 -4.42
N GLU A 37 17.32 -7.72 -3.10
CA GLU A 37 16.88 -8.97 -2.48
C GLU A 37 15.38 -9.17 -2.61
N CYS A 38 14.58 -8.14 -2.38
CA CYS A 38 13.14 -8.20 -2.55
C CYS A 38 12.74 -8.50 -4.00
N VAL A 39 13.38 -7.85 -4.96
CA VAL A 39 13.18 -8.10 -6.40
C VAL A 39 13.58 -9.53 -6.76
N SER A 40 14.71 -10.02 -6.27
CA SER A 40 15.16 -11.40 -6.50
C SER A 40 14.17 -12.42 -5.94
N GLN A 41 13.64 -12.18 -4.74
CA GLN A 41 12.64 -13.07 -4.12
C GLN A 41 11.36 -13.19 -4.97
N VAL A 42 10.85 -12.06 -5.46
CA VAL A 42 9.67 -12.07 -6.37
C VAL A 42 10.01 -12.78 -7.68
N LYS A 43 11.19 -12.52 -8.24
CA LYS A 43 11.66 -13.18 -9.48
C LYS A 43 11.76 -14.71 -9.31
N GLU A 44 12.35 -15.19 -8.21
CA GLU A 44 12.43 -16.61 -7.90
C GLU A 44 11.03 -17.25 -7.81
N MET A 45 10.05 -16.53 -7.22
CA MET A 45 8.68 -17.02 -7.19
C MET A 45 8.09 -17.15 -8.60
N PHE A 46 8.34 -16.20 -9.51
CA PHE A 46 7.92 -16.32 -10.91
C PHE A 46 8.63 -17.47 -11.64
N GLU A 47 9.89 -17.76 -11.32
CA GLU A 47 10.67 -18.84 -11.95
C GLU A 47 10.23 -20.24 -11.48
N HIS A 48 9.89 -20.39 -10.19
CA HIS A 48 9.63 -21.69 -9.57
C HIS A 48 8.17 -21.95 -9.19
N HIS A 49 7.36 -20.88 -9.07
CA HIS A 49 5.95 -20.92 -8.66
C HIS A 49 5.11 -19.93 -9.49
N PHE A 50 5.22 -20.04 -10.83
CA PHE A 50 4.65 -19.05 -11.76
C PHE A 50 3.18 -18.74 -11.53
N GLU A 51 2.32 -19.77 -11.39
CA GLU A 51 0.87 -19.56 -11.20
C GLU A 51 0.56 -18.78 -9.90
N GLN A 52 1.28 -19.08 -8.84
CA GLN A 52 1.13 -18.36 -7.57
C GLN A 52 1.61 -16.91 -7.69
N ALA A 53 2.79 -16.70 -8.30
CA ALA A 53 3.34 -15.37 -8.48
C ALA A 53 2.43 -14.50 -9.37
N LYS A 54 1.90 -15.10 -10.44
CA LYS A 54 0.97 -14.43 -11.36
C LYS A 54 -0.35 -14.08 -10.66
N ASP A 55 -0.90 -14.96 -9.84
CA ASP A 55 -2.11 -14.68 -9.06
C ASP A 55 -1.93 -13.48 -8.11
N ILE A 56 -0.78 -13.39 -7.45
CA ILE A 56 -0.45 -12.24 -6.58
C ILE A 56 -0.34 -10.95 -7.42
N ASP A 57 0.32 -11.00 -8.56
CA ASP A 57 0.49 -9.85 -9.45
C ASP A 57 -0.85 -9.35 -10.00
N ASP A 58 -1.71 -10.27 -10.45
CA ASP A 58 -3.07 -9.96 -10.92
C ASP A 58 -3.93 -9.34 -9.79
N LYS A 59 -3.80 -9.82 -8.56
CA LYS A 59 -4.46 -9.22 -7.37
C LYS A 59 -3.96 -7.81 -7.08
N MET A 60 -2.67 -7.57 -7.21
CA MET A 60 -2.08 -6.24 -7.03
C MET A 60 -2.60 -5.27 -8.08
N GLU A 61 -2.63 -5.67 -9.35
CA GLU A 61 -3.20 -4.85 -10.44
C GLU A 61 -4.67 -4.53 -10.18
N ALA A 62 -5.47 -5.52 -9.81
CA ALA A 62 -6.88 -5.33 -9.48
C ALA A 62 -7.07 -4.35 -8.30
N ALA A 63 -6.22 -4.43 -7.27
CA ALA A 63 -6.25 -3.52 -6.14
C ALA A 63 -5.95 -2.08 -6.55
N VAL A 64 -4.94 -1.85 -7.40
CA VAL A 64 -4.60 -0.53 -7.93
C VAL A 64 -5.76 0.08 -8.71
N LEU A 65 -6.40 -0.70 -9.59
CA LEU A 65 -7.55 -0.25 -10.38
C LEU A 65 -8.77 0.08 -9.50
N LYS A 66 -9.02 -0.71 -8.45
CA LYS A 66 -10.09 -0.45 -7.48
C LYS A 66 -9.83 0.85 -6.69
N MET A 67 -8.59 1.08 -6.24
CA MET A 67 -8.24 2.33 -5.55
C MET A 67 -8.46 3.55 -6.45
N GLU A 68 -8.03 3.49 -7.71
CA GLU A 68 -8.27 4.56 -8.68
C GLU A 68 -9.76 4.81 -8.89
N ALA A 69 -10.55 3.75 -9.09
CA ALA A 69 -11.99 3.86 -9.27
C ALA A 69 -12.69 4.49 -8.04
N ALA A 70 -12.24 4.14 -6.83
CA ALA A 70 -12.77 4.72 -5.59
C ALA A 70 -12.46 6.23 -5.49
N LEU A 71 -11.26 6.66 -5.88
CA LEU A 71 -10.86 8.08 -5.89
C LEU A 71 -11.62 8.92 -6.93
N ALA A 72 -12.11 8.30 -8.00
CA ALA A 72 -12.89 8.96 -9.04
C ALA A 72 -14.38 9.15 -8.67
N LYS A 73 -14.87 8.50 -7.61
CA LYS A 73 -16.23 8.68 -7.08
C LYS A 73 -16.29 9.94 -6.21
N GLU A 74 -17.51 10.47 -6.02
CA GLU A 74 -17.74 11.48 -4.99
C GLU A 74 -17.43 10.89 -3.59
N GLU A 75 -16.93 11.73 -2.70
CA GLU A 75 -16.59 11.31 -1.34
C GLU A 75 -17.81 10.75 -0.60
N SER A 76 -17.70 9.54 -0.11
CA SER A 76 -18.74 8.84 0.62
C SER A 76 -18.12 7.76 1.52
N ASP A 77 -18.90 7.24 2.48
CA ASP A 77 -18.47 6.10 3.28
C ASP A 77 -18.17 4.87 2.41
N LEU A 78 -18.96 4.67 1.34
CA LEU A 78 -18.73 3.60 0.38
C LEU A 78 -17.40 3.78 -0.36
N ALA A 79 -17.14 4.97 -0.92
CA ALA A 79 -15.89 5.24 -1.63
C ALA A 79 -14.66 5.06 -0.73
N ARG A 80 -14.73 5.51 0.53
CA ARG A 80 -13.68 5.30 1.53
C ARG A 80 -13.48 3.83 1.86
N SER A 81 -14.56 3.07 2.02
CA SER A 81 -14.52 1.63 2.30
C SER A 81 -13.93 0.85 1.13
N GLU A 82 -14.32 1.14 -0.10
CA GLU A 82 -13.77 0.51 -1.30
C GLU A 82 -12.27 0.79 -1.46
N PHE A 83 -11.84 2.03 -1.18
CA PHE A 83 -10.43 2.39 -1.19
C PHE A 83 -9.64 1.65 -0.11
N ALA A 84 -10.17 1.58 1.11
CA ALA A 84 -9.56 0.86 2.22
C ALA A 84 -9.41 -0.63 1.94
N GLU A 85 -10.47 -1.28 1.43
CA GLU A 85 -10.45 -2.70 1.06
C GLU A 85 -9.38 -2.99 -0.01
N ALA A 86 -9.35 -2.16 -1.06
CA ALA A 86 -8.36 -2.31 -2.13
C ALA A 86 -6.92 -2.07 -1.64
N MET A 87 -6.72 -1.09 -0.74
CA MET A 87 -5.41 -0.84 -0.12
C MET A 87 -4.95 -2.01 0.74
N ASN A 88 -5.84 -2.62 1.53
CA ASN A 88 -5.54 -3.83 2.31
C ASN A 88 -5.24 -5.02 1.38
N GLN A 89 -5.98 -5.19 0.29
CA GLN A 89 -5.70 -6.23 -0.71
C GLN A 89 -4.28 -6.06 -1.30
N ALA A 90 -3.86 -4.84 -1.61
CA ALA A 90 -2.49 -4.56 -2.05
C ALA A 90 -1.45 -4.87 -0.94
N GLY A 91 -1.78 -4.60 0.31
CA GLY A 91 -0.96 -4.98 1.47
C GLY A 91 -0.80 -6.50 1.62
N ASP A 92 -1.88 -7.26 1.41
CA ASP A 92 -1.87 -8.73 1.44
C ASP A 92 -0.97 -9.32 0.35
N CYS A 93 -0.88 -8.69 -0.83
CA CYS A 93 0.07 -9.11 -1.86
C CYS A 93 1.53 -9.04 -1.38
N PHE A 94 1.92 -8.03 -0.60
CA PHE A 94 3.25 -7.98 0.01
C PHE A 94 3.48 -9.12 1.00
N LYS A 95 2.47 -9.49 1.77
CA LYS A 95 2.51 -10.66 2.66
C LYS A 95 2.70 -11.95 1.86
N ASP A 96 1.92 -12.13 0.80
CA ASP A 96 1.96 -13.32 -0.05
C ASP A 96 3.30 -13.46 -0.80
N TRP A 97 3.94 -12.35 -1.15
CA TRP A 97 5.31 -12.33 -1.67
C TRP A 97 6.39 -12.54 -0.59
N GLY A 98 6.02 -12.60 0.71
CA GLY A 98 6.98 -12.72 1.80
C GLY A 98 7.78 -11.44 2.09
N LEU A 99 7.22 -10.28 1.79
CA LEU A 99 7.90 -8.97 1.85
C LEU A 99 7.47 -8.12 3.06
N LEU A 100 6.90 -8.70 4.11
CA LEU A 100 6.50 -8.02 5.36
C LEU A 100 7.56 -8.06 6.48
N GLY A 101 8.82 -8.31 6.15
CA GLY A 101 9.92 -8.26 7.12
C GLY A 101 10.33 -6.82 7.49
N GLY A 102 11.42 -6.71 8.25
CA GLY A 102 12.05 -5.43 8.59
C GLY A 102 11.17 -4.49 9.43
N GLY A 103 10.32 -5.04 10.30
CA GLY A 103 9.43 -4.29 11.19
C GLY A 103 8.10 -3.88 10.57
N LEU A 104 7.84 -4.21 9.30
CA LEU A 104 6.58 -3.85 8.62
C LEU A 104 5.36 -4.52 9.26
N LYS A 105 5.46 -5.81 9.59
CA LYS A 105 4.36 -6.56 10.20
C LYS A 105 3.99 -5.99 11.56
N GLU A 106 4.96 -5.76 12.41
CA GLU A 106 4.78 -5.22 13.77
C GLU A 106 4.18 -3.80 13.73
N LEU A 107 4.68 -2.97 12.81
CA LEU A 107 4.13 -1.61 12.62
C LEU A 107 2.69 -1.68 12.09
N GLN A 108 2.39 -2.56 11.14
CA GLN A 108 1.04 -2.79 10.61
C GLN A 108 0.07 -3.19 11.72
N GLU A 109 0.44 -4.15 12.56
CA GLU A 109 -0.37 -4.60 13.69
C GLU A 109 -0.62 -3.44 14.67
N THR A 110 0.42 -2.66 14.99
CA THR A 110 0.30 -1.48 15.87
C THR A 110 -0.67 -0.45 15.30
N LEU A 111 -0.55 -0.08 14.03
CA LEU A 111 -1.42 0.93 13.42
C LEU A 111 -2.87 0.43 13.32
N ASN A 112 -3.08 -0.83 12.92
CA ASN A 112 -4.42 -1.42 12.83
C ASN A 112 -5.13 -1.49 14.20
N GLN A 113 -4.41 -1.86 15.26
CA GLN A 113 -4.94 -1.88 16.63
C GLN A 113 -5.31 -0.48 17.15
N ASN A 114 -4.72 0.57 16.59
CA ASN A 114 -4.97 1.97 16.96
C ASN A 114 -5.93 2.69 16.01
N GLY A 115 -6.60 1.99 15.09
CA GLY A 115 -7.69 2.52 14.28
C GLY A 115 -7.34 2.87 12.83
N ALA A 116 -6.16 2.48 12.32
CA ALA A 116 -5.93 2.51 10.88
C ALA A 116 -6.92 1.59 10.17
N ILE A 117 -7.60 2.10 9.14
CA ILE A 117 -8.60 1.32 8.40
C ILE A 117 -8.00 0.53 7.24
N ALA A 118 -6.82 0.91 6.79
CA ALA A 118 -6.03 0.14 5.83
C ALA A 118 -4.54 0.48 5.97
N THR A 119 -3.71 -0.49 5.65
CA THR A 119 -2.25 -0.35 5.64
C THR A 119 -1.63 -1.13 4.49
N LYS A 120 -0.54 -0.60 3.94
CA LYS A 120 0.28 -1.33 2.96
C LYS A 120 1.72 -0.85 2.97
N PRO A 121 2.70 -1.74 2.73
CA PRO A 121 4.07 -1.32 2.50
C PRO A 121 4.21 -0.41 1.28
N THR A 122 5.22 0.46 1.31
CA THR A 122 5.67 1.22 0.16
C THR A 122 7.04 0.75 -0.29
N GLY A 123 7.39 0.97 -1.54
CA GLY A 123 8.66 0.52 -2.11
C GLY A 123 8.74 -1.00 -2.26
N SER A 124 9.91 -1.58 -2.01
CA SER A 124 10.19 -2.99 -2.25
C SER A 124 9.72 -3.95 -1.15
N GLY A 125 9.35 -3.45 0.02
CA GLY A 125 9.04 -4.29 1.19
C GLY A 125 10.25 -4.62 2.05
N ASN A 126 10.06 -5.50 3.04
CA ASN A 126 11.07 -5.93 4.02
C ASN A 126 11.74 -4.76 4.78
N GLY A 127 10.97 -3.77 5.16
CA GLY A 127 11.37 -2.55 5.85
C GLY A 127 10.95 -1.28 5.11
N GLY A 128 11.47 -0.15 5.53
CA GLY A 128 11.15 1.15 4.98
C GLY A 128 9.88 1.74 5.57
N TYR A 129 8.99 2.24 4.72
CA TYR A 129 7.79 2.93 5.15
C TYR A 129 6.54 2.08 4.95
N LEU A 130 5.62 2.20 5.91
CA LEU A 130 4.25 1.71 5.81
C LEU A 130 3.32 2.89 5.54
N LEU A 131 2.45 2.75 4.54
CA LEU A 131 1.36 3.68 4.27
C LEU A 131 0.14 3.24 5.07
N SER A 132 -0.51 4.18 5.74
CA SER A 132 -1.73 3.94 6.52
C SER A 132 -2.84 4.91 6.13
N LEU A 133 -4.07 4.43 6.12
CA LEU A 133 -5.29 5.18 5.84
C LEU A 133 -6.11 5.34 7.12
N TRP A 134 -6.65 6.53 7.36
CA TRP A 134 -7.40 6.89 8.56
C TRP A 134 -8.69 7.64 8.22
N ASN A 135 -9.72 7.45 9.04
CA ASN A 135 -10.94 8.27 8.94
C ASN A 135 -10.77 9.67 9.54
N GLN A 136 -9.90 9.78 10.54
CA GLN A 136 -9.56 11.03 11.24
C GLN A 136 -8.04 11.15 11.33
N GLU A 137 -7.54 12.20 11.98
CA GLU A 137 -6.12 12.29 12.31
C GLU A 137 -5.69 11.07 13.14
N PRO A 138 -4.53 10.45 12.81
CA PRO A 138 -4.06 9.29 13.56
C PRO A 138 -3.75 9.65 15.01
N PRO A 139 -4.01 8.74 15.97
CA PRO A 139 -3.68 8.98 17.36
C PRO A 139 -2.16 9.00 17.55
N LYS A 140 -1.72 9.74 18.55
CA LYS A 140 -0.31 9.73 18.93
C LYS A 140 0.05 8.36 19.53
N ILE A 141 1.00 7.67 18.89
CA ILE A 141 1.51 6.37 19.33
C ILE A 141 3.00 6.54 19.65
N GLU A 142 3.43 6.04 20.81
CA GLU A 142 4.85 6.10 21.19
C GLU A 142 5.71 5.35 20.17
N GLY A 143 6.80 5.98 19.73
CA GLY A 143 7.72 5.43 18.75
C GLY A 143 7.24 5.48 17.30
N VAL A 144 6.03 5.99 17.03
CA VAL A 144 5.50 6.15 15.66
C VAL A 144 5.48 7.62 15.26
N ASN A 145 6.16 7.93 14.17
CA ASN A 145 6.11 9.25 13.53
C ASN A 145 5.29 9.17 12.24
N TYR A 146 4.39 10.13 12.05
CA TYR A 146 3.55 10.23 10.87
C TYR A 146 4.01 11.35 9.95
N ILE A 147 4.07 11.05 8.66
CA ILE A 147 4.28 12.02 7.59
C ILE A 147 3.02 12.05 6.74
N SER A 148 2.31 13.17 6.73
CA SER A 148 1.13 13.35 5.87
C SER A 148 1.54 13.29 4.40
N VAL A 149 0.78 12.54 3.60
CA VAL A 149 1.07 12.34 2.17
C VAL A 149 0.30 13.35 1.30
N LEU A 150 -0.89 13.79 1.74
CA LEU A 150 -1.80 14.67 0.97
C LEU A 150 -2.26 15.86 1.79
#